data_f1feaeb74c3c5fdb09915d092b4752be
#
_entry.id   f1feaeb74c3c5fdb09915d092b4752be
#
_cell.length_a   1.000
_cell.length_b   1.000
_cell.length_c   1.000
_cell.angle_alpha   90.00
_cell.angle_beta   90.00
_cell.angle_gamma   90.00
#
_symmetry.space_group_name_H-M   'P 1'
#
loop_
_entity.id
_entity.type
_entity.pdbx_description
1 polymer ?
#
loop_
_entity_poly.entity_id
_entity_poly.type
_entity_poly.pdbx_seq_one_letter_code
_entity_poly.pdbx_strand_id
1 'polypeptide(L)'
;METKKSIRQIIRKQRKELDPIIWQSQTAEICRKTCELDVFREATDIYCYIDFGGEVGTRPLMLEAWKLGKTVWVPKVHGETMDFYEITSFDELKPGAYGILEPDAGIPASADDGLMIMPGVAFDTNRNRVGYGGGYYDRYLESHPQLHTLALAFDMQVLFEVPSEEQDIKPQLLVTETNIYQEG
;
A
#
# COMPACT_ATOMS: atom_id res chain seq x y z
N MET A 1 8.94 21.73 11.04
CA MET A 1 8.48 20.55 10.28
C MET A 1 9.65 19.57 10.11
N GLU A 2 9.46 18.30 10.38
CA GLU A 2 10.47 17.28 10.16
C GLU A 2 10.71 17.04 8.67
N THR A 3 11.91 16.63 8.29
CA THR A 3 12.23 16.31 6.90
C THR A 3 11.69 14.92 6.53
N LYS A 4 11.40 14.67 5.27
CA LYS A 4 11.05 13.31 4.77
C LYS A 4 12.08 12.26 5.20
N LYS A 5 13.37 12.62 5.26
CA LYS A 5 14.46 11.73 5.68
C LYS A 5 14.36 11.37 7.16
N SER A 6 14.17 12.35 8.06
CA SER A 6 14.04 12.10 9.50
C SER A 6 12.79 11.28 9.81
N ILE A 7 11.67 11.59 9.19
CA ILE A 7 10.42 10.83 9.31
C ILE A 7 10.63 9.35 8.94
N ARG A 8 11.29 9.09 7.79
CA ARG A 8 11.60 7.70 7.39
C ARG A 8 12.42 6.95 8.44
N GLN A 9 13.39 7.61 9.06
CA GLN A 9 14.23 6.98 10.11
C GLN A 9 13.41 6.66 11.36
N ILE A 10 12.60 7.61 11.82
CA ILE A 10 11.74 7.44 13.01
C ILE A 10 10.75 6.29 12.80
N ILE A 11 10.00 6.30 11.70
CA ILE A 11 8.99 5.28 11.43
C ILE A 11 9.60 3.89 11.24
N ARG A 12 10.74 3.79 10.55
CA ARG A 12 11.48 2.51 10.41
C ARG A 12 11.86 1.93 11.76
N LYS A 13 12.32 2.77 12.70
CA LYS A 13 12.65 2.35 14.06
C LYS A 13 11.40 1.86 14.79
N GLN A 14 10.33 2.64 14.79
CA GLN A 14 9.06 2.28 15.44
C GLN A 14 8.49 0.97 14.90
N ARG A 15 8.54 0.75 13.58
CA ARG A 15 8.07 -0.50 12.98
C ARG A 15 8.90 -1.72 13.42
N LYS A 16 10.21 -1.56 13.58
CA LYS A 16 11.09 -2.64 14.11
C LYS A 16 10.82 -2.97 15.56
N GLU A 17 10.39 -1.99 16.33
CA GLU A 17 10.11 -2.13 17.77
C GLU A 17 8.68 -2.62 18.04
N LEU A 18 7.83 -2.65 17.04
CA LEU A 18 6.44 -3.11 17.17
C LEU A 18 6.42 -4.61 17.49
N ASP A 19 5.74 -4.96 18.59
CA ASP A 19 5.57 -6.35 19.01
C ASP A 19 4.87 -7.16 17.90
N PRO A 20 5.37 -8.36 17.53
CA PRO A 20 4.78 -9.19 16.48
C PRO A 20 3.31 -9.54 16.70
N ILE A 21 2.87 -9.72 17.93
CA ILE A 21 1.46 -10.02 18.26
C ILE A 21 0.59 -8.79 18.01
N ILE A 22 1.08 -7.61 18.40
CA ILE A 22 0.40 -6.34 18.14
C ILE A 22 0.35 -6.07 16.62
N TRP A 23 1.46 -6.27 15.92
CA TRP A 23 1.52 -6.14 14.46
C TRP A 23 0.45 -7.02 13.78
N GLN A 24 0.35 -8.28 14.19
CA GLN A 24 -0.62 -9.22 13.64
C GLN A 24 -2.06 -8.80 13.93
N SER A 25 -2.35 -8.38 15.15
CA SER A 25 -3.68 -7.92 15.57
C SER A 25 -4.10 -6.64 14.83
N GLN A 26 -3.23 -5.65 14.76
CA GLN A 26 -3.50 -4.39 14.06
C GLN A 26 -3.63 -4.60 12.54
N THR A 27 -2.77 -5.41 11.95
CA THR A 27 -2.88 -5.81 10.54
C THR A 27 -4.25 -6.46 10.26
N ALA A 28 -4.67 -7.41 11.09
CA ALA A 28 -5.96 -8.07 10.93
C ALA A 28 -7.14 -7.09 10.98
N GLU A 29 -7.13 -6.14 11.90
CA GLU A 29 -8.17 -5.12 12.03
C GLU A 29 -8.21 -4.17 10.83
N ILE A 30 -7.05 -3.71 10.36
CA ILE A 30 -6.94 -2.85 9.17
C ILE A 30 -7.48 -3.59 7.93
N CYS A 31 -7.10 -4.85 7.75
CA CYS A 31 -7.58 -5.66 6.63
C CYS A 31 -9.09 -5.91 6.71
N ARG A 32 -9.62 -6.22 7.91
CA ARG A 32 -11.06 -6.39 8.12
C ARG A 32 -11.85 -5.14 7.72
N LYS A 33 -11.43 -3.98 8.20
CA LYS A 33 -12.05 -2.69 7.86
C LYS A 33 -11.99 -2.41 6.36
N THR A 34 -10.85 -2.66 5.74
CA THR A 34 -10.66 -2.45 4.29
C THR A 34 -11.60 -3.34 3.47
N CYS A 35 -11.75 -4.61 3.83
CA CYS A 35 -12.64 -5.55 3.13
C CYS A 35 -14.12 -5.17 3.24
N GLU A 36 -14.51 -4.39 4.23
CA GLU A 36 -15.89 -3.93 4.41
C GLU A 36 -16.23 -2.67 3.61
N LEU A 37 -15.23 -1.96 3.08
CA LEU A 37 -15.43 -0.76 2.27
C LEU A 37 -16.02 -1.09 0.90
N ASP A 38 -16.96 -0.27 0.45
CA ASP A 38 -17.60 -0.45 -0.86
C ASP A 38 -16.57 -0.43 -2.00
N VAL A 39 -15.56 0.43 -1.91
CA VAL A 39 -14.49 0.51 -2.92
C VAL A 39 -13.73 -0.82 -3.07
N PHE A 40 -13.54 -1.57 -1.99
CA PHE A 40 -12.96 -2.92 -2.05
C PHE A 40 -13.96 -3.94 -2.59
N ARG A 41 -15.19 -3.90 -2.12
CA ARG A 41 -16.24 -4.86 -2.51
C ARG A 41 -16.57 -4.77 -3.98
N GLU A 42 -16.67 -3.57 -4.52
CA GLU A 42 -17.06 -3.30 -5.91
C GLU A 42 -15.92 -3.53 -6.91
N ALA A 43 -14.65 -3.36 -6.48
CA ALA A 43 -13.50 -3.55 -7.37
C ALA A 43 -13.38 -5.02 -7.79
N THR A 44 -13.17 -5.25 -9.09
CA THR A 44 -12.85 -6.58 -9.64
C THR A 44 -11.35 -6.85 -9.62
N ASP A 45 -10.55 -5.80 -9.69
CA ASP A 45 -9.10 -5.83 -9.75
C ASP A 45 -8.51 -5.11 -8.53
N ILE A 46 -7.65 -5.80 -7.79
CA ILE A 46 -6.96 -5.29 -6.62
C ILE A 46 -5.46 -5.23 -6.93
N TYR A 47 -4.92 -4.02 -6.95
CA TYR A 47 -3.49 -3.75 -7.07
C TYR A 47 -2.94 -3.58 -5.65
N CYS A 48 -1.98 -4.41 -5.25
CA CYS A 48 -1.59 -4.46 -3.85
C CYS A 48 -0.08 -4.59 -3.70
N TYR A 49 0.51 -3.77 -2.84
CA TYR A 49 1.91 -3.91 -2.48
C TYR A 49 2.16 -5.22 -1.72
N ILE A 50 3.37 -5.75 -1.82
CA ILE A 50 3.85 -6.84 -0.99
C ILE A 50 4.53 -6.23 0.23
N ASP A 51 4.02 -6.49 1.42
CA ASP A 51 4.52 -5.88 2.65
C ASP A 51 5.96 -6.28 2.96
N PHE A 52 6.73 -5.31 3.43
CA PHE A 52 8.13 -5.42 3.74
C PHE A 52 8.50 -4.50 4.91
N GLY A 53 9.46 -4.92 5.72
CA GLY A 53 10.02 -4.05 6.75
C GLY A 53 9.03 -3.58 7.82
N GLY A 54 8.06 -4.40 8.20
CA GLY A 54 7.08 -4.09 9.23
C GLY A 54 5.92 -3.22 8.76
N GLU A 55 5.69 -3.11 7.45
CA GLU A 55 4.47 -2.50 6.91
C GLU A 55 3.22 -3.27 7.34
N VAL A 56 2.06 -2.64 7.23
CA VAL A 56 0.78 -3.35 7.37
C VAL A 56 0.76 -4.53 6.40
N GLY A 57 0.51 -5.72 6.91
CA GLY A 57 0.48 -6.94 6.10
C GLY A 57 -0.67 -6.95 5.11
N THR A 58 -0.42 -7.37 3.88
CA THR A 58 -1.42 -7.37 2.81
C THR A 58 -1.93 -8.75 2.41
N ARG A 59 -1.31 -9.82 2.91
CA ARG A 59 -1.76 -11.19 2.63
C ARG A 59 -3.23 -11.45 2.97
N PRO A 60 -3.77 -10.99 4.10
CA PRO A 60 -5.19 -11.17 4.39
C PRO A 60 -6.12 -10.54 3.35
N LEU A 61 -5.75 -9.36 2.82
CA LEU A 61 -6.51 -8.70 1.76
C LEU A 61 -6.47 -9.49 0.44
N MET A 62 -5.31 -10.02 0.08
CA MET A 62 -5.16 -10.83 -1.14
C MET A 62 -5.96 -12.13 -1.04
N LEU A 63 -5.93 -12.79 0.12
CA LEU A 63 -6.72 -14.01 0.36
C LEU A 63 -8.22 -13.73 0.24
N GLU A 64 -8.71 -12.64 0.81
CA GLU A 64 -10.12 -12.27 0.70
C GLU A 64 -10.49 -11.88 -0.74
N ALA A 65 -9.61 -11.17 -1.45
CA ALA A 65 -9.81 -10.82 -2.86
C ALA A 65 -9.97 -12.08 -3.72
N TRP A 66 -9.10 -13.07 -3.57
CA TRP A 66 -9.21 -14.34 -4.31
C TRP A 66 -10.49 -15.11 -3.93
N LYS A 67 -10.83 -15.16 -2.65
CA LYS A 67 -12.06 -15.81 -2.18
C LYS A 67 -13.31 -15.17 -2.82
N LEU A 68 -13.29 -13.88 -3.08
CA LEU A 68 -14.37 -13.13 -3.73
C LEU A 68 -14.29 -13.17 -5.27
N GLY A 69 -13.36 -13.94 -5.84
CA GLY A 69 -13.18 -14.06 -7.28
C GLY A 69 -12.54 -12.84 -7.96
N LYS A 70 -11.87 -11.98 -7.18
CA LYS A 70 -11.16 -10.82 -7.71
C LYS A 70 -9.78 -11.20 -8.25
N THR A 71 -9.30 -10.43 -9.22
CA THR A 71 -7.92 -10.54 -9.71
C THR A 71 -6.99 -9.72 -8.82
N VAL A 72 -5.87 -10.31 -8.42
CA VAL A 72 -4.84 -9.67 -7.60
C VAL A 72 -3.59 -9.40 -8.43
N TRP A 73 -3.19 -8.14 -8.47
CA TRP A 73 -2.03 -7.63 -9.18
C TRP A 73 -1.00 -7.12 -8.18
N VAL A 74 0.26 -7.54 -8.32
CA VAL A 74 1.34 -7.15 -7.41
C VAL A 74 2.51 -6.53 -8.17
N PRO A 75 3.28 -5.62 -7.54
CA PRO A 75 4.26 -4.83 -8.25
C PRO A 75 5.57 -5.57 -8.51
N LYS A 76 6.18 -5.25 -9.64
CA LYS A 76 7.56 -5.55 -9.98
C LYS A 76 8.26 -4.30 -10.48
N VAL A 77 9.41 -3.99 -9.88
CA VAL A 77 10.24 -2.84 -10.28
C VAL A 77 11.15 -3.24 -11.44
N HIS A 78 11.19 -2.39 -12.46
CA HIS A 78 12.06 -2.48 -13.62
C HIS A 78 12.94 -1.22 -13.70
N GLY A 79 14.03 -1.17 -12.94
CA GLY A 79 14.86 0.04 -12.87
C GLY A 79 14.11 1.22 -12.24
N GLU A 80 13.75 2.22 -13.04
CA GLU A 80 13.02 3.42 -12.61
C GLU A 80 11.50 3.28 -12.79
N THR A 81 11.03 2.22 -13.41
CA THR A 81 9.60 1.97 -13.67
C THR A 81 9.08 0.81 -12.84
N MET A 82 7.77 0.70 -12.75
CA MET A 82 7.08 -0.36 -12.04
C MET A 82 5.85 -0.77 -12.84
N ASP A 83 5.65 -2.08 -12.97
CA ASP A 83 4.43 -2.65 -13.52
C ASP A 83 3.82 -3.61 -12.49
N PHE A 84 2.56 -3.95 -12.70
CA PHE A 84 1.81 -4.89 -11.88
C PHE A 84 1.50 -6.15 -12.68
N TYR A 85 1.68 -7.31 -12.05
CA TYR A 85 1.44 -8.62 -12.64
C TYR A 85 0.49 -9.44 -11.78
N GLU A 86 -0.37 -10.22 -12.42
CA GLU A 86 -1.30 -11.10 -11.73
C GLU A 86 -0.55 -12.21 -10.98
N ILE A 87 -0.99 -12.47 -9.76
CA ILE A 87 -0.66 -13.69 -9.03
C ILE A 87 -1.93 -14.39 -8.55
N THR A 88 -1.89 -15.71 -8.52
CA THR A 88 -2.98 -16.57 -8.02
C THR A 88 -2.57 -17.31 -6.75
N SER A 89 -1.32 -17.24 -6.37
CA SER A 89 -0.74 -17.86 -5.19
C SER A 89 0.49 -17.08 -4.72
N PHE A 90 0.75 -17.07 -3.42
CA PHE A 90 1.99 -16.50 -2.87
C PHE A 90 3.25 -17.28 -3.28
N ASP A 91 3.11 -18.54 -3.70
CA ASP A 91 4.21 -19.37 -4.18
C ASP A 91 4.83 -18.85 -5.50
N GLU A 92 4.13 -17.97 -6.21
CA GLU A 92 4.60 -17.30 -7.40
C GLU A 92 5.57 -16.14 -7.11
N LEU A 93 5.71 -15.75 -5.83
CA LEU A 93 6.57 -14.65 -5.41
C LEU A 93 8.00 -15.15 -5.16
N LYS A 94 8.98 -14.35 -5.61
CA LYS A 94 10.42 -14.60 -5.45
C LYS A 94 11.11 -13.34 -4.92
N PRO A 95 12.26 -13.48 -4.22
CA PRO A 95 13.04 -12.32 -3.81
C PRO A 95 13.43 -11.44 -5.00
N GLY A 96 13.16 -10.15 -4.90
CA GLY A 96 13.41 -9.18 -5.94
C GLY A 96 14.17 -7.95 -5.46
N ALA A 97 13.94 -6.83 -6.13
CA ALA A 97 14.57 -5.56 -5.81
C ALA A 97 14.31 -5.15 -4.35
N TYR A 98 15.34 -4.60 -3.70
CA TYR A 98 15.28 -4.13 -2.31
C TYR A 98 14.92 -5.21 -1.28
N GLY A 99 15.05 -6.50 -1.61
CA GLY A 99 14.67 -7.61 -0.74
C GLY A 99 13.15 -7.83 -0.62
N ILE A 100 12.35 -7.14 -1.43
CA ILE A 100 10.90 -7.29 -1.49
C ILE A 100 10.56 -8.45 -2.40
N LEU A 101 9.62 -9.31 -2.00
CA LEU A 101 9.11 -10.36 -2.88
C LEU A 101 8.40 -9.75 -4.07
N GLU A 102 8.60 -10.32 -5.25
CA GLU A 102 8.02 -9.86 -6.50
C GLU A 102 7.56 -11.03 -7.38
N PRO A 103 6.62 -10.80 -8.31
CA PRO A 103 6.20 -11.81 -9.27
C PRO A 103 7.21 -11.95 -10.40
N ASP A 104 7.10 -13.03 -11.18
CA ASP A 104 7.71 -13.08 -12.50
C ASP A 104 7.01 -12.09 -13.44
N ALA A 105 7.76 -11.50 -14.37
CA ALA A 105 7.19 -10.66 -15.40
C ALA A 105 6.36 -11.51 -16.38
N GLY A 106 5.17 -11.03 -16.65
CA GLY A 106 4.23 -11.62 -17.59
C GLY A 106 3.57 -10.53 -18.41
N ILE A 107 2.25 -10.64 -18.61
CA ILE A 107 1.46 -9.58 -19.23
C ILE A 107 1.14 -8.56 -18.12
N PRO A 108 1.61 -7.31 -18.25
CA PRO A 108 1.31 -6.29 -17.25
C PRO A 108 -0.17 -5.92 -17.24
N ALA A 109 -0.67 -5.52 -16.08
CA ALA A 109 -2.02 -5.01 -15.93
C ALA A 109 -2.23 -3.76 -16.80
N SER A 110 -3.41 -3.63 -17.42
CA SER A 110 -3.81 -2.42 -18.15
C SER A 110 -4.09 -1.25 -17.18
N ALA A 111 -4.51 -1.57 -15.98
CA ALA A 111 -4.88 -0.60 -14.93
C ALA A 111 -5.94 0.43 -15.37
N ASP A 112 -6.88 -0.02 -16.20
CA ASP A 112 -7.99 0.82 -16.70
C ASP A 112 -9.04 1.09 -15.61
N ASP A 113 -9.12 0.21 -14.61
CA ASP A 113 -10.01 0.31 -13.47
C ASP A 113 -9.43 -0.54 -12.30
N GLY A 114 -9.96 -0.37 -11.11
CA GLY A 114 -9.60 -1.15 -9.94
C GLY A 114 -9.24 -0.32 -8.72
N LEU A 115 -8.87 -1.02 -7.66
CA LEU A 115 -8.43 -0.43 -6.40
C LEU A 115 -6.94 -0.65 -6.18
N MET A 116 -6.20 0.44 -6.06
CA MET A 116 -4.79 0.42 -5.68
C MET A 116 -4.66 0.52 -4.16
N ILE A 117 -4.14 -0.53 -3.55
CA ILE A 117 -3.70 -0.53 -2.14
C ILE A 117 -2.23 -0.11 -2.12
N MET A 118 -1.97 1.11 -1.69
CA MET A 118 -0.63 1.70 -1.76
C MET A 118 0.08 1.72 -0.40
N PRO A 119 1.40 1.54 -0.37
CA PRO A 119 2.20 1.64 0.83
C PRO A 119 2.56 3.10 1.14
N GLY A 120 3.08 3.34 2.33
CA GLY A 120 3.69 4.60 2.71
C GLY A 120 4.46 4.47 4.01
N VAL A 121 5.37 5.40 4.24
CA VAL A 121 6.14 5.46 5.48
C VAL A 121 5.37 6.20 6.55
N ALA A 122 4.86 7.38 6.22
CA ALA A 122 4.07 8.21 7.14
C ALA A 122 2.98 8.96 6.39
N PHE A 123 1.97 9.32 7.15
CA PHE A 123 0.80 10.05 6.66
C PHE A 123 0.41 11.14 7.66
N ASP A 124 -0.46 12.04 7.26
CA ASP A 124 -1.19 12.90 8.17
C ASP A 124 -2.72 12.71 8.00
N THR A 125 -3.50 13.39 8.82
CA THR A 125 -4.96 13.27 8.80
C THR A 125 -5.59 13.81 7.51
N ASN A 126 -4.85 14.59 6.73
CA ASN A 126 -5.24 15.04 5.39
C ASN A 126 -4.82 14.04 4.29
N ARG A 127 -4.26 12.90 4.68
CA ARG A 127 -3.75 11.83 3.81
C ARG A 127 -2.54 12.24 2.96
N ASN A 128 -1.85 13.33 3.31
CA ASN A 128 -0.53 13.58 2.74
C ASN A 128 0.38 12.39 3.07
N ARG A 129 1.25 12.02 2.14
CA ARG A 129 2.01 10.78 2.22
C ARG A 129 3.51 11.02 2.05
N VAL A 130 4.29 10.42 2.92
CA VAL A 130 5.73 10.24 2.75
C VAL A 130 5.99 8.82 2.27
N GLY A 131 6.48 8.68 1.04
CA GLY A 131 6.89 7.40 0.48
C GLY A 131 8.35 7.05 0.80
N TYR A 132 8.84 6.00 0.17
CA TYR A 132 10.21 5.48 0.40
C TYR A 132 11.31 6.26 -0.31
N GLY A 133 10.95 7.16 -1.23
CA GLY A 133 11.88 8.02 -1.95
C GLY A 133 12.11 7.66 -3.42
N GLY A 134 11.65 6.50 -3.88
CA GLY A 134 11.77 6.06 -5.27
C GLY A 134 10.72 6.65 -6.22
N GLY A 135 9.59 7.13 -5.70
CA GLY A 135 8.51 7.74 -6.49
C GLY A 135 7.75 6.78 -7.40
N TYR A 136 7.88 5.46 -7.20
CA TYR A 136 7.27 4.45 -8.09
C TYR A 136 5.75 4.52 -8.14
N TYR A 137 5.09 4.65 -6.97
CA TYR A 137 3.62 4.72 -6.91
C TYR A 137 3.11 6.05 -7.45
N ASP A 138 3.79 7.17 -7.16
CA ASP A 138 3.39 8.48 -7.67
C ASP A 138 3.44 8.50 -9.22
N ARG A 139 4.53 8.01 -9.82
CA ARG A 139 4.64 7.90 -11.28
C ARG A 139 3.64 6.93 -11.89
N TYR A 140 3.44 5.76 -11.27
CA TYR A 140 2.47 4.77 -11.76
C TYR A 140 1.06 5.34 -11.76
N LEU A 141 0.64 5.96 -10.67
CA LEU A 141 -0.70 6.54 -10.52
C LEU A 141 -0.90 7.80 -11.37
N GLU A 142 0.14 8.58 -11.63
CA GLU A 142 0.08 9.68 -12.58
C GLU A 142 -0.28 9.18 -13.99
N SER A 143 0.25 8.03 -14.39
CA SER A 143 -0.06 7.38 -15.66
C SER A 143 -1.37 6.59 -15.67
N HIS A 144 -1.94 6.30 -14.50
CA HIS A 144 -3.16 5.50 -14.34
C HIS A 144 -4.16 6.20 -13.40
N PRO A 145 -4.62 7.42 -13.76
CA PRO A 145 -5.43 8.25 -12.87
C PRO A 145 -6.84 7.71 -12.61
N GLN A 146 -7.28 6.71 -13.35
CA GLN A 146 -8.59 6.05 -13.22
C GLN A 146 -8.65 5.06 -12.06
N LEU A 147 -7.50 4.65 -11.49
CA LEU A 147 -7.48 3.78 -10.34
C LEU A 147 -7.98 4.50 -9.08
N HIS A 148 -8.83 3.83 -8.32
CA HIS A 148 -9.13 4.24 -6.96
C HIS A 148 -7.93 3.95 -6.05
N THR A 149 -7.68 4.80 -5.06
CA THR A 149 -6.49 4.68 -4.20
C THR A 149 -6.86 4.60 -2.73
N LEU A 150 -6.27 3.64 -2.05
CA LEU A 150 -6.40 3.44 -0.62
C LEU A 150 -5.03 3.09 -0.04
N ALA A 151 -4.64 3.77 1.03
CA ALA A 151 -3.42 3.44 1.75
C ALA A 151 -3.71 2.75 3.07
N LEU A 152 -2.81 1.89 3.49
CA LEU A 152 -2.83 1.24 4.80
C LEU A 152 -1.69 1.77 5.66
N ALA A 153 -1.98 2.05 6.92
CA ALA A 153 -0.99 2.46 7.90
C ALA A 153 -1.41 2.02 9.30
N PHE A 154 -0.42 1.90 10.20
CA PHE A 154 -0.70 1.87 11.62
C PHE A 154 -0.91 3.30 12.12
N ASP A 155 -1.67 3.49 13.19
CA ASP A 155 -1.87 4.81 13.81
C ASP A 155 -0.54 5.52 14.10
N MET A 156 0.50 4.77 14.49
CA MET A 156 1.84 5.34 14.75
C MET A 156 2.47 5.99 13.51
N GLN A 157 2.00 5.66 12.30
CA GLN A 157 2.47 6.26 11.05
C GLN A 157 1.70 7.54 10.69
N VAL A 158 0.63 7.87 11.42
CA VAL A 158 -0.16 9.08 11.19
C VAL A 158 0.35 10.19 12.10
N LEU A 159 1.02 11.16 11.52
CA LEU A 159 1.61 12.30 12.20
C LEU A 159 0.67 13.52 12.13
N PHE A 160 0.97 14.56 12.92
CA PHE A 160 0.20 15.80 12.87
C PHE A 160 0.25 16.44 11.47
N GLU A 161 1.43 16.49 10.88
CA GLU A 161 1.67 17.02 9.55
C GLU A 161 2.90 16.34 8.94
N VAL A 162 2.83 16.02 7.65
CA VAL A 162 3.98 15.52 6.88
C VAL A 162 4.28 16.44 5.70
N PRO A 163 5.57 16.60 5.33
CA PRO A 163 5.93 17.36 4.16
C PRO A 163 5.42 16.67 2.89
N SER A 164 4.71 17.40 2.05
CA SER A 164 4.20 16.95 0.77
C SER A 164 4.62 17.89 -0.35
N GLU A 165 4.74 17.35 -1.55
CA GLU A 165 5.06 18.06 -2.78
C GLU A 165 3.90 17.94 -3.76
N GLU A 166 3.82 18.81 -4.74
CA GLU A 166 2.70 18.83 -5.70
C GLU A 166 2.53 17.51 -6.47
N GLN A 167 3.65 16.84 -6.75
CA GLN A 167 3.67 15.56 -7.46
C GLN A 167 3.36 14.34 -6.58
N ASP A 168 3.31 14.50 -5.25
CA ASP A 168 3.00 13.39 -4.34
C ASP A 168 1.50 13.05 -4.43
N ILE A 169 1.21 11.80 -4.81
CA ILE A 169 -0.18 11.33 -4.90
C ILE A 169 -0.74 11.08 -3.50
N LYS A 170 -1.82 11.76 -3.21
CA LYS A 170 -2.60 11.59 -1.98
C LYS A 170 -3.63 10.47 -2.18
N PRO A 171 -3.63 9.41 -1.36
CA PRO A 171 -4.66 8.38 -1.45
C PRO A 171 -6.05 8.96 -1.14
N GLN A 172 -7.07 8.44 -1.80
CA GLN A 172 -8.47 8.84 -1.54
C GLN A 172 -8.92 8.40 -0.15
N LEU A 173 -8.43 7.25 0.30
CA LEU A 173 -8.69 6.69 1.62
C LEU A 173 -7.38 6.32 2.32
N LEU A 174 -7.34 6.49 3.64
CA LEU A 174 -6.29 5.98 4.51
C LEU A 174 -6.97 5.20 5.64
N VAL A 175 -6.64 3.92 5.77
CA VAL A 175 -7.19 3.02 6.79
C VAL A 175 -6.13 2.69 7.82
N THR A 176 -6.44 2.92 9.08
CA THR A 176 -5.64 2.50 10.23
C THR A 176 -6.46 1.57 11.13
N GLU A 177 -5.83 1.00 12.15
CA GLU A 177 -6.54 0.13 13.10
C GLU A 177 -7.67 0.85 13.85
N THR A 178 -7.60 2.18 14.00
CA THR A 178 -8.64 2.94 14.71
C THR A 178 -9.47 3.87 13.83
N ASN A 179 -8.98 4.28 12.67
CA ASN A 179 -9.62 5.31 11.86
C ASN A 179 -9.67 4.98 10.36
N ILE A 180 -10.60 5.64 9.68
CA ILE A 180 -10.63 5.75 8.22
C ILE A 180 -10.65 7.24 7.89
N TYR A 181 -9.61 7.72 7.21
CA TYR A 181 -9.49 9.09 6.75
C TYR A 181 -9.89 9.17 5.28
N GLN A 182 -10.78 10.08 4.95
CA GLN A 182 -11.27 10.31 3.60
C GLN A 182 -11.50 11.79 3.36
N GLU A 183 -11.66 12.18 2.12
CA GLU A 183 -12.05 13.54 1.79
C GLU A 183 -13.48 13.79 2.28
N GLY A 184 -13.67 14.93 2.95
CA GLY A 184 -14.98 15.33 3.47
C GLY A 184 -15.95 15.81 2.40
#